data_2042f047c840e7419a27dcf3aa695afe
#
_entry.id   2042f047c840e7419a27dcf3aa695afe
#
_cell.length_a   1.000
_cell.length_b   1.000
_cell.length_c   1.000
_cell.angle_alpha   90.00
_cell.angle_beta   90.00
_cell.angle_gamma   90.00
#
_symmetry.space_group_name_H-M   'P 1'
#
loop_
_entity.id
_entity.type
_entity.pdbx_description
1 polymer ?
#
loop_
_entity_poly.entity_id
_entity_poly.type
_entity_poly.pdbx_seq_one_letter_code
_entity_poly.pdbx_strand_id
1 'polypeptide(L)'
;FGLPYMSDKETVAVKITYFDPDYMATVTRSNTKLYFIQFSRPKTIMNTNPFGYASIEIKDGDPLLDKLKSAPDLSQNPMIVAATIRKSGAKDAIQDYHYTFSNLVDRYEDIKPYAETLYYVSVDEYDKSRLVGYPIALITILTGLYFLYGAFSLRKNEEKAYNELYDSYPELNHSMDTVLDNATYVDQALGIILYKNHLIIPKGELRVYDLRKAKQMYHRILNHKSYGITTGGFSQLIILTDDKTYRKKKTSFPINNVGKETDDLLQPFFYTVSQEFPDILLGVTNKKQRPF
;
A
#
# COMPACT_ATOMS: atom_id res chain seq x y z
N PHE A 1 -12.05 5.10 29.50
CA PHE A 1 -13.06 4.13 29.93
C PHE A 1 -13.95 4.77 30.99
N GLY A 2 -15.24 4.47 30.98
CA GLY A 2 -16.21 5.11 31.88
C GLY A 2 -16.72 6.48 31.40
N LEU A 3 -16.64 6.79 30.11
CA LEU A 3 -17.21 7.99 29.51
C LEU A 3 -18.62 7.72 28.95
N PRO A 4 -19.51 8.73 28.89
CA PRO A 4 -20.91 8.55 28.46
C PRO A 4 -21.07 8.12 26.98
N TYR A 5 -20.02 8.16 26.18
CA TYR A 5 -20.04 7.87 24.73
C TYR A 5 -19.10 6.72 24.34
N MET A 6 -19.03 5.66 25.17
CA MET A 6 -18.25 4.47 24.81
C MET A 6 -18.94 3.68 23.71
N SER A 7 -18.16 3.23 22.72
CA SER A 7 -18.65 2.34 21.67
C SER A 7 -17.99 0.95 21.77
N ASP A 8 -18.72 -0.07 21.31
CA ASP A 8 -18.17 -1.42 21.21
C ASP A 8 -16.97 -1.43 20.25
N LYS A 9 -15.94 -2.21 20.58
CA LYS A 9 -14.68 -2.35 19.83
C LYS A 9 -13.77 -1.11 19.79
N GLU A 10 -14.03 -0.11 20.61
CA GLU A 10 -13.12 1.01 20.78
C GLU A 10 -11.90 0.60 21.60
N THR A 11 -10.70 1.03 21.14
CA THR A 11 -9.46 0.80 21.89
C THR A 11 -9.24 1.88 22.93
N VAL A 12 -8.95 1.47 24.15
CA VAL A 12 -8.75 2.38 25.29
C VAL A 12 -7.49 2.02 26.10
N ALA A 13 -6.94 3.02 26.76
CA ALA A 13 -5.97 2.83 27.82
C ALA A 13 -6.68 2.89 29.16
N VAL A 14 -6.64 1.81 29.92
CA VAL A 14 -7.28 1.69 31.23
C VAL A 14 -6.21 1.81 32.31
N LYS A 15 -6.34 2.81 33.18
CA LYS A 15 -5.46 3.00 34.33
C LYS A 15 -6.01 2.25 35.53
N ILE A 16 -5.50 1.04 35.77
CA ILE A 16 -5.93 0.12 36.82
C ILE A 16 -5.29 0.55 38.15
N THR A 17 -6.12 0.76 39.16
CA THR A 17 -5.73 1.14 40.52
C THR A 17 -5.98 0.03 41.52
N TYR A 18 -6.78 -0.98 41.19
CA TYR A 18 -6.96 -2.20 41.95
C TYR A 18 -7.31 -3.35 41.02
N PHE A 19 -6.82 -4.52 41.31
CA PHE A 19 -7.06 -5.76 40.58
C PHE A 19 -7.36 -6.88 41.57
N ASP A 20 -8.49 -7.58 41.40
CA ASP A 20 -8.80 -8.78 42.17
C ASP A 20 -8.18 -9.99 41.48
N PRO A 21 -7.26 -10.72 42.13
CA PRO A 21 -6.61 -11.91 41.56
C PRO A 21 -7.56 -13.09 41.33
N ASP A 22 -8.70 -13.10 42.04
CA ASP A 22 -9.73 -14.12 41.88
C ASP A 22 -10.65 -13.77 40.70
N TYR A 23 -10.76 -14.69 39.75
CA TYR A 23 -11.64 -14.45 38.60
C TYR A 23 -13.12 -14.61 38.97
N MET A 24 -13.95 -13.73 38.43
CA MET A 24 -15.39 -13.73 38.66
C MET A 24 -16.12 -14.78 37.81
N ALA A 25 -15.65 -14.98 36.59
CA ALA A 25 -16.24 -15.90 35.62
C ALA A 25 -15.23 -16.38 34.58
N THR A 26 -15.44 -17.57 34.04
CA THR A 26 -14.68 -18.12 32.93
C THR A 26 -15.50 -18.00 31.66
N VAL A 27 -14.89 -17.47 30.59
CA VAL A 27 -15.51 -17.39 29.26
C VAL A 27 -15.12 -18.61 28.48
N THR A 28 -15.96 -19.62 28.47
CA THR A 28 -15.69 -20.95 27.88
C THR A 28 -15.29 -20.87 26.40
N ARG A 29 -15.84 -19.91 25.66
CA ARG A 29 -15.64 -19.78 24.22
C ARG A 29 -14.24 -19.33 23.82
N SER A 30 -13.58 -18.51 24.66
CA SER A 30 -12.29 -17.89 24.37
C SER A 30 -11.14 -18.38 25.26
N ASN A 31 -11.41 -19.25 26.22
CA ASN A 31 -10.47 -19.62 27.29
C ASN A 31 -9.90 -18.39 28.01
N THR A 32 -10.74 -17.39 28.23
CA THR A 32 -10.43 -16.16 28.93
C THR A 32 -11.16 -16.12 30.26
N LYS A 33 -10.68 -15.30 31.18
CA LYS A 33 -11.27 -15.10 32.51
C LYS A 33 -11.59 -13.63 32.70
N LEU A 34 -12.68 -13.37 33.37
CA LEU A 34 -13.09 -12.03 33.80
C LEU A 34 -12.59 -11.77 35.22
N TYR A 35 -11.91 -10.67 35.39
CA TYR A 35 -11.38 -10.21 36.67
C TYR A 35 -12.03 -8.87 37.01
N PHE A 36 -12.24 -8.63 38.30
CA PHE A 36 -12.73 -7.34 38.80
C PHE A 36 -11.57 -6.33 38.85
N ILE A 37 -11.85 -5.11 38.38
CA ILE A 37 -10.88 -4.01 38.42
C ILE A 37 -11.51 -2.74 38.94
N GLN A 38 -10.71 -1.95 39.65
CA GLN A 38 -10.93 -0.53 39.84
C GLN A 38 -10.01 0.25 38.91
N PHE A 39 -10.53 1.27 38.26
CA PHE A 39 -9.77 2.10 37.33
C PHE A 39 -9.98 3.59 37.60
N SER A 40 -8.98 4.38 37.24
CA SER A 40 -9.05 5.85 37.31
C SER A 40 -9.96 6.40 36.21
N ARG A 41 -10.90 7.25 36.58
CA ARG A 41 -11.75 8.01 35.64
C ARG A 41 -11.22 9.43 35.46
N PRO A 42 -11.31 10.01 34.25
CA PRO A 42 -11.08 11.44 34.10
C PRO A 42 -12.15 12.22 34.89
N LYS A 43 -11.71 13.22 35.64
CA LYS A 43 -12.62 14.12 36.36
C LYS A 43 -13.42 14.94 35.35
N THR A 44 -14.75 14.85 35.39
CA THR A 44 -15.63 15.67 34.59
C THR A 44 -16.59 16.40 35.53
N ILE A 45 -17.29 17.43 35.02
CA ILE A 45 -18.26 18.20 35.80
C ILE A 45 -19.38 17.32 36.38
N MET A 46 -19.71 16.22 35.67
CA MET A 46 -20.77 15.28 36.07
C MET A 46 -20.26 14.10 36.91
N ASN A 47 -18.96 13.89 37.00
CA ASN A 47 -18.37 12.76 37.70
C ASN A 47 -17.28 13.23 38.66
N THR A 48 -17.66 13.38 39.92
CA THR A 48 -16.77 13.80 41.01
C THR A 48 -15.94 12.64 41.57
N ASN A 49 -16.37 11.38 41.39
CA ASN A 49 -15.65 10.23 41.84
C ASN A 49 -14.50 9.91 40.85
N PRO A 50 -13.23 9.90 41.30
CA PRO A 50 -12.09 9.63 40.45
C PRO A 50 -11.95 8.16 40.03
N PHE A 51 -12.78 7.27 40.58
CA PHE A 51 -12.72 5.84 40.36
C PHE A 51 -13.96 5.28 39.70
N GLY A 52 -13.77 4.24 38.89
CA GLY A 52 -14.80 3.40 38.35
C GLY A 52 -14.48 1.93 38.55
N TYR A 53 -15.49 1.09 38.43
CA TYR A 53 -15.37 -0.36 38.59
C TYR A 53 -15.90 -1.06 37.34
N ALA A 54 -15.16 -2.06 36.86
CA ALA A 54 -15.51 -2.83 35.69
C ALA A 54 -14.88 -4.22 35.75
N SER A 55 -15.08 -4.99 34.70
CA SER A 55 -14.33 -6.23 34.50
C SER A 55 -13.32 -6.10 33.38
N ILE A 56 -12.22 -6.79 33.55
CA ILE A 56 -11.22 -6.99 32.50
C ILE A 56 -11.17 -8.46 32.10
N GLU A 57 -11.26 -8.72 30.80
CA GLU A 57 -11.13 -10.04 30.18
C GLU A 57 -9.67 -10.25 29.81
N ILE A 58 -9.05 -11.28 30.40
CA ILE A 58 -7.66 -11.66 30.17
C ILE A 58 -7.59 -13.17 29.87
N LYS A 59 -6.78 -13.55 28.91
CA LYS A 59 -6.52 -14.94 28.59
C LYS A 59 -5.73 -15.64 29.68
N ASP A 60 -6.04 -16.90 29.94
CA ASP A 60 -5.25 -17.70 30.89
C ASP A 60 -3.82 -17.87 30.38
N GLY A 61 -2.83 -17.62 31.25
CA GLY A 61 -1.41 -17.63 30.89
C GLY A 61 -0.89 -16.39 30.19
N ASP A 62 -1.69 -15.29 30.10
CA ASP A 62 -1.20 -14.01 29.61
C ASP A 62 -0.17 -13.40 30.58
N PRO A 63 1.00 -12.94 30.09
CA PRO A 63 2.02 -12.29 30.94
C PRO A 63 1.51 -11.07 31.69
N LEU A 64 0.48 -10.38 31.20
CA LEU A 64 -0.16 -9.26 31.88
C LEU A 64 -0.84 -9.71 33.16
N LEU A 65 -1.46 -10.90 33.17
CA LEU A 65 -2.11 -11.46 34.34
C LEU A 65 -1.12 -11.66 35.49
N ASP A 66 0.04 -12.20 35.18
CA ASP A 66 1.10 -12.41 36.17
C ASP A 66 1.63 -11.07 36.71
N LYS A 67 1.77 -10.06 35.85
CA LYS A 67 2.17 -8.70 36.27
C LYS A 67 1.12 -8.05 37.16
N LEU A 68 -0.17 -8.19 36.86
CA LEU A 68 -1.24 -7.64 37.69
C LEU A 68 -1.33 -8.33 39.05
N LYS A 69 -1.17 -9.66 39.08
CA LYS A 69 -1.19 -10.46 40.30
C LYS A 69 0.04 -10.18 41.23
N SER A 70 1.19 -9.91 40.64
CA SER A 70 2.43 -9.64 41.38
C SER A 70 2.63 -8.18 41.74
N ALA A 71 1.76 -7.29 41.25
CA ALA A 71 1.88 -5.85 41.52
C ALA A 71 1.66 -5.56 43.01
N PRO A 72 2.63 -4.94 43.72
CA PRO A 72 2.58 -4.82 45.18
C PRO A 72 1.49 -3.87 45.67
N ASP A 73 1.24 -2.77 44.96
CA ASP A 73 0.20 -1.78 45.30
C ASP A 73 -0.16 -0.94 44.07
N LEU A 74 -1.23 -1.32 43.38
CA LEU A 74 -1.74 -0.60 42.22
C LEU A 74 -2.38 0.74 42.58
N SER A 75 -2.75 0.98 43.83
CA SER A 75 -3.31 2.27 44.26
C SER A 75 -2.25 3.37 44.24
N GLN A 76 -1.02 3.04 44.60
CA GLN A 76 0.12 3.95 44.59
C GLN A 76 0.82 3.95 43.21
N ASN A 77 0.94 2.80 42.59
CA ASN A 77 1.59 2.60 41.30
C ASN A 77 0.63 2.00 40.27
N PRO A 78 -0.31 2.80 39.73
CA PRO A 78 -1.31 2.31 38.81
C PRO A 78 -0.72 1.78 37.51
N MET A 79 -1.26 0.66 37.02
CA MET A 79 -0.84 0.07 35.75
C MET A 79 -1.76 0.54 34.61
N ILE A 80 -1.15 1.01 33.52
CA ILE A 80 -1.90 1.36 32.30
C ILE A 80 -1.94 0.15 31.38
N VAL A 81 -3.14 -0.31 31.07
CA VAL A 81 -3.39 -1.46 30.21
C VAL A 81 -4.15 -1.02 28.99
N ALA A 82 -3.65 -1.36 27.80
CA ALA A 82 -4.39 -1.18 26.55
C ALA A 82 -5.38 -2.34 26.37
N ALA A 83 -6.62 -2.01 26.09
CA ALA A 83 -7.68 -2.99 25.93
C ALA A 83 -8.77 -2.49 24.96
N THR A 84 -9.62 -3.38 24.52
CA THR A 84 -10.78 -3.05 23.67
C THR A 84 -12.03 -3.05 24.51
N ILE A 85 -12.84 -2.01 24.41
CA ILE A 85 -14.16 -1.94 25.06
C ILE A 85 -15.09 -2.94 24.38
N ARG A 86 -15.81 -3.72 25.18
CA ARG A 86 -16.83 -4.65 24.70
C ARG A 86 -18.15 -4.35 25.41
N LYS A 87 -19.21 -4.29 24.61
CA LYS A 87 -20.57 -4.09 25.11
C LYS A 87 -21.22 -5.44 25.34
N SER A 88 -21.82 -5.66 26.52
CA SER A 88 -22.64 -6.83 26.81
C SER A 88 -23.73 -7.05 25.75
N GLY A 89 -23.90 -8.26 25.27
CA GLY A 89 -24.89 -8.58 24.23
C GLY A 89 -24.49 -8.19 22.80
N ALA A 90 -23.34 -7.53 22.58
CA ALA A 90 -22.85 -7.26 21.23
C ALA A 90 -22.36 -8.56 20.56
N LYS A 91 -22.23 -8.53 19.22
CA LYS A 91 -21.71 -9.67 18.46
C LYS A 91 -20.32 -10.04 18.94
N ASP A 92 -20.13 -11.33 19.22
CA ASP A 92 -18.86 -11.93 19.71
C ASP A 92 -18.41 -11.43 21.11
N ALA A 93 -19.26 -10.66 21.81
CA ALA A 93 -19.05 -10.28 23.21
C ALA A 93 -19.65 -11.32 24.17
N ILE A 94 -19.35 -11.15 25.47
CA ILE A 94 -19.95 -11.97 26.52
C ILE A 94 -21.42 -11.55 26.69
N GLN A 95 -22.34 -12.47 26.38
CA GLN A 95 -23.77 -12.17 26.31
C GLN A 95 -24.35 -11.81 27.68
N ASP A 96 -23.98 -12.60 28.70
CA ASP A 96 -24.54 -12.49 30.05
C ASP A 96 -23.69 -11.61 30.98
N TYR A 97 -22.76 -10.83 30.45
CA TYR A 97 -21.86 -9.99 31.25
C TYR A 97 -22.64 -9.05 32.17
N HIS A 98 -23.60 -8.32 31.60
CA HIS A 98 -24.41 -7.36 32.37
C HIS A 98 -25.06 -8.03 33.58
N TYR A 99 -25.68 -9.19 33.39
CA TYR A 99 -26.35 -9.92 34.48
C TYR A 99 -25.36 -10.40 35.54
N THR A 100 -24.25 -11.01 35.11
CA THR A 100 -23.23 -11.55 36.00
C THR A 100 -22.57 -10.44 36.84
N PHE A 101 -22.21 -9.32 36.20
CA PHE A 101 -21.54 -8.22 36.90
C PHE A 101 -22.51 -7.43 37.77
N SER A 102 -23.73 -7.18 37.34
CA SER A 102 -24.76 -6.51 38.15
C SER A 102 -25.05 -7.27 39.43
N ASN A 103 -25.25 -8.59 39.36
CA ASN A 103 -25.46 -9.43 40.55
C ASN A 103 -24.31 -9.38 41.54
N LEU A 104 -23.06 -9.22 41.06
CA LEU A 104 -21.91 -9.03 41.93
C LEU A 104 -21.94 -7.67 42.62
N VAL A 105 -22.14 -6.61 41.86
CA VAL A 105 -22.08 -5.22 42.36
C VAL A 105 -23.26 -4.86 43.22
N ASP A 106 -24.43 -5.51 43.01
CA ASP A 106 -25.64 -5.30 43.83
C ASP A 106 -25.43 -5.67 45.31
N ARG A 107 -24.41 -6.43 45.62
CA ARG A 107 -24.03 -6.76 47.01
C ARG A 107 -23.23 -5.65 47.69
N TYR A 108 -22.79 -4.62 46.94
CA TYR A 108 -21.90 -3.55 47.41
C TYR A 108 -22.47 -2.20 47.03
N GLU A 109 -23.28 -1.61 47.94
CA GLU A 109 -23.98 -0.34 47.69
C GLU A 109 -23.03 0.81 47.35
N ASP A 110 -21.83 0.82 47.94
CA ASP A 110 -20.82 1.87 47.74
C ASP A 110 -20.19 1.84 46.32
N ILE A 111 -20.17 0.70 45.67
CA ILE A 111 -19.53 0.48 44.37
C ILE A 111 -20.55 0.63 43.24
N LYS A 112 -21.79 0.23 43.49
CA LYS A 112 -22.88 0.17 42.48
C LYS A 112 -23.05 1.42 41.61
N PRO A 113 -23.03 2.66 42.16
CA PRO A 113 -23.19 3.86 41.34
C PRO A 113 -22.04 4.13 40.37
N TYR A 114 -20.90 3.49 40.59
CA TYR A 114 -19.67 3.71 39.83
C TYR A 114 -19.25 2.52 38.96
N ALA A 115 -20.09 1.50 38.89
CA ALA A 115 -19.81 0.25 38.16
C ALA A 115 -20.29 0.32 36.72
N GLU A 116 -19.42 -0.13 35.80
CA GLU A 116 -19.73 -0.21 34.35
C GLU A 116 -20.36 -1.58 34.02
N THR A 117 -21.64 -1.71 34.29
CA THR A 117 -22.34 -2.99 34.13
C THR A 117 -22.67 -3.37 32.69
N LEU A 118 -22.64 -2.41 31.75
CA LEU A 118 -22.91 -2.65 30.34
C LEU A 118 -21.65 -2.90 29.52
N TYR A 119 -20.50 -2.50 30.01
CA TYR A 119 -19.23 -2.56 29.30
C TYR A 119 -18.15 -3.22 30.14
N TYR A 120 -17.34 -4.01 29.48
CA TYR A 120 -16.10 -4.56 30.02
C TYR A 120 -14.94 -4.26 29.09
N VAL A 121 -13.72 -4.49 29.49
CA VAL A 121 -12.54 -4.34 28.65
C VAL A 121 -11.90 -5.69 28.39
N SER A 122 -11.47 -5.93 27.16
CA SER A 122 -10.84 -7.18 26.73
C SER A 122 -9.42 -6.91 26.23
N VAL A 123 -8.46 -7.56 26.86
CA VAL A 123 -7.04 -7.57 26.43
C VAL A 123 -6.89 -8.52 25.24
N ASP A 124 -7.52 -9.69 25.29
CA ASP A 124 -7.49 -10.69 24.22
C ASP A 124 -7.98 -10.14 22.86
N GLU A 125 -9.07 -9.36 22.87
CA GLU A 125 -9.57 -8.70 21.65
C GLU A 125 -8.61 -7.61 21.15
N TYR A 126 -7.98 -6.88 22.06
CA TYR A 126 -6.95 -5.89 21.68
C TYR A 126 -5.76 -6.56 20.99
N ASP A 127 -5.25 -7.65 21.56
CA ASP A 127 -4.12 -8.38 21.00
C ASP A 127 -4.45 -9.04 19.65
N LYS A 128 -5.65 -9.60 19.49
CA LYS A 128 -6.14 -10.10 18.21
C LYS A 128 -6.21 -9.01 17.14
N SER A 129 -6.71 -7.83 17.50
CA SER A 129 -6.78 -6.70 16.56
C SER A 129 -5.40 -6.24 16.09
N ARG A 130 -4.41 -6.23 16.97
CA ARG A 130 -3.01 -5.90 16.63
C ARG A 130 -2.37 -6.95 15.72
N LEU A 131 -2.64 -8.23 15.97
CA LEU A 131 -2.10 -9.32 15.16
C LEU A 131 -2.50 -9.20 13.69
N VAL A 132 -3.70 -8.70 13.42
CA VAL A 132 -4.20 -8.46 12.04
C VAL A 132 -3.78 -7.07 11.52
N GLY A 133 -3.84 -6.06 12.37
CA GLY A 133 -3.57 -4.67 11.99
C GLY A 133 -2.13 -4.42 11.54
N TYR A 134 -1.15 -4.97 12.25
CA TYR A 134 0.27 -4.76 11.91
C TYR A 134 0.68 -5.31 10.54
N PRO A 135 0.33 -6.54 10.13
CA PRO A 135 0.61 -7.01 8.78
C PRO A 135 -0.02 -6.14 7.69
N ILE A 136 -1.26 -5.68 7.89
CA ILE A 136 -1.94 -4.80 6.93
C ILE A 136 -1.20 -3.47 6.82
N ALA A 137 -0.84 -2.85 7.95
CA ALA A 137 -0.08 -1.60 7.95
C ALA A 137 1.29 -1.77 7.26
N LEU A 138 2.00 -2.87 7.53
CA LEU A 138 3.28 -3.16 6.88
C LEU A 138 3.13 -3.30 5.36
N ILE A 139 2.13 -4.06 4.89
CA ILE A 139 1.85 -4.20 3.45
C ILE A 139 1.55 -2.85 2.82
N THR A 140 0.75 -2.02 3.48
CA THR A 140 0.41 -0.68 2.98
C THR A 140 1.65 0.21 2.86
N ILE A 141 2.53 0.20 3.87
CA ILE A 141 3.79 0.96 3.85
C ILE A 141 4.70 0.46 2.71
N LEU A 142 4.89 -0.85 2.57
CA LEU A 142 5.72 -1.42 1.51
C LEU A 142 5.18 -1.09 0.12
N THR A 143 3.86 -1.13 -0.05
CA THR A 143 3.20 -0.72 -1.30
C THR A 143 3.44 0.75 -1.60
N GLY A 144 3.30 1.63 -0.61
CA GLY A 144 3.60 3.06 -0.74
C GLY A 144 5.06 3.32 -1.15
N LEU A 145 6.01 2.65 -0.50
CA LEU A 145 7.44 2.75 -0.84
C LEU A 145 7.74 2.24 -2.26
N TYR A 146 7.07 1.17 -2.70
CA TYR A 146 7.20 0.65 -4.06
C TYR A 146 6.74 1.69 -5.11
N PHE A 147 5.60 2.37 -4.89
CA PHE A 147 5.13 3.43 -5.79
C PHE A 147 6.06 4.65 -5.79
N LEU A 148 6.57 5.05 -4.63
CA LEU A 148 7.55 6.12 -4.54
C LEU A 148 8.84 5.79 -5.31
N TYR A 149 9.37 4.59 -5.13
CA TYR A 149 10.54 4.12 -5.88
C TYR A 149 10.28 4.12 -7.40
N GLY A 150 9.09 3.68 -7.82
CA GLY A 150 8.67 3.74 -9.23
C GLY A 150 8.67 5.17 -9.78
N ALA A 151 8.09 6.11 -9.06
CA ALA A 151 8.04 7.51 -9.45
C ALA A 151 9.45 8.14 -9.57
N PHE A 152 10.34 7.88 -8.61
CA PHE A 152 11.73 8.34 -8.69
C PHE A 152 12.49 7.72 -9.85
N SER A 153 12.26 6.43 -10.13
CA SER A 153 12.90 5.73 -11.25
C SER A 153 12.47 6.31 -12.60
N LEU A 154 11.18 6.60 -12.77
CA LEU A 154 10.64 7.23 -13.99
C LEU A 154 11.28 8.59 -14.20
N ARG A 155 11.27 9.45 -13.18
CA ARG A 155 11.88 10.79 -13.26
C ARG A 155 13.36 10.73 -13.64
N LYS A 156 14.12 9.80 -13.06
CA LYS A 156 15.55 9.62 -13.37
C LYS A 156 15.78 9.17 -14.80
N ASN A 157 14.93 8.32 -15.35
CA ASN A 157 15.04 7.85 -16.73
C ASN A 157 14.68 8.98 -17.72
N GLU A 158 13.65 9.75 -17.40
CA GLU A 158 13.23 10.89 -18.19
C GLU A 158 14.33 11.97 -18.23
N GLU A 159 14.94 12.31 -17.09
CA GLU A 159 16.09 13.21 -17.01
C GLU A 159 17.26 12.72 -17.87
N LYS A 160 17.56 11.42 -17.86
CA LYS A 160 18.58 10.84 -18.74
C LYS A 160 18.26 10.99 -20.22
N ALA A 161 16.98 10.80 -20.59
CA ALA A 161 16.56 10.96 -21.99
C ALA A 161 16.68 12.41 -22.45
N TYR A 162 16.30 13.38 -21.61
CA TYR A 162 16.52 14.80 -21.90
C TYR A 162 17.99 15.15 -22.03
N ASN A 163 18.82 14.68 -21.11
CA ASN A 163 20.26 14.95 -21.16
C ASN A 163 20.90 14.34 -22.41
N GLU A 164 20.55 13.09 -22.78
CA GLU A 164 21.02 12.45 -24.01
C GLU A 164 20.69 13.30 -25.25
N LEU A 165 19.48 13.85 -25.32
CA LEU A 165 19.03 14.67 -26.43
C LEU A 165 19.75 16.02 -26.46
N TYR A 166 19.77 16.73 -25.34
CA TYR A 166 20.31 18.09 -25.26
C TYR A 166 21.83 18.12 -25.28
N ASP A 167 22.50 17.12 -24.73
CA ASP A 167 23.96 16.95 -24.87
C ASP A 167 24.35 16.65 -26.32
N SER A 168 23.50 15.91 -27.04
CA SER A 168 23.72 15.60 -28.46
C SER A 168 23.45 16.79 -29.36
N TYR A 169 22.56 17.72 -28.94
CA TYR A 169 22.11 18.86 -29.73
C TYR A 169 21.99 20.14 -28.88
N PRO A 170 23.08 20.78 -28.53
CA PRO A 170 23.10 22.01 -27.72
C PRO A 170 22.28 23.17 -28.31
N GLU A 171 22.12 23.17 -29.65
CA GLU A 171 21.32 24.18 -30.37
C GLU A 171 19.83 24.17 -30.02
N LEU A 172 19.33 23.08 -29.41
CA LEU A 172 17.95 23.01 -28.96
C LEU A 172 17.62 23.92 -27.77
N ASN A 173 18.63 24.41 -27.06
CA ASN A 173 18.47 25.27 -25.89
C ASN A 173 17.46 24.72 -24.85
N HIS A 174 17.46 23.40 -24.68
CA HIS A 174 16.52 22.68 -23.79
C HIS A 174 15.03 22.87 -24.16
N SER A 175 14.71 23.13 -25.44
CA SER A 175 13.35 23.33 -25.93
C SER A 175 12.88 22.12 -26.76
N MET A 176 11.80 21.50 -26.35
CA MET A 176 11.14 20.44 -27.14
C MET A 176 10.36 21.01 -28.33
N ASP A 177 9.91 22.27 -28.26
CA ASP A 177 9.24 22.92 -29.38
C ASP A 177 10.21 23.05 -30.57
N THR A 178 11.46 23.40 -30.31
CA THR A 178 12.51 23.45 -31.32
C THR A 178 12.75 22.07 -31.97
N VAL A 179 12.63 21.00 -31.19
CA VAL A 179 12.70 19.62 -31.72
C VAL A 179 11.56 19.37 -32.69
N LEU A 180 10.32 19.74 -32.31
CA LEU A 180 9.13 19.51 -33.15
C LEU A 180 9.18 20.30 -34.43
N ASP A 181 9.59 21.56 -34.36
CA ASP A 181 9.67 22.46 -35.51
C ASP A 181 10.72 22.06 -36.57
N ASN A 182 11.76 21.37 -36.13
CA ASN A 182 12.89 20.96 -36.97
C ASN A 182 13.03 19.42 -37.12
N ALA A 183 12.01 18.66 -36.73
CA ALA A 183 12.05 17.19 -36.82
C ALA A 183 12.00 16.72 -38.27
N THR A 184 12.77 15.70 -38.59
CA THR A 184 12.77 15.02 -39.91
C THR A 184 11.43 14.30 -40.14
N TYR A 185 10.81 13.79 -39.07
CA TYR A 185 9.53 13.11 -39.12
C TYR A 185 8.78 13.28 -37.79
N VAL A 186 7.48 13.56 -37.88
CA VAL A 186 6.59 13.66 -36.72
C VAL A 186 5.28 12.94 -37.03
N ASP A 187 4.91 11.99 -36.17
CA ASP A 187 3.61 11.35 -36.19
C ASP A 187 2.96 11.48 -34.82
N GLN A 188 1.98 12.37 -34.73
CA GLN A 188 1.27 12.62 -33.46
C GLN A 188 0.32 11.46 -33.10
N ALA A 189 -0.22 10.75 -34.08
CA ALA A 189 -1.13 9.64 -33.85
C ALA A 189 -0.40 8.46 -33.20
N LEU A 190 0.79 8.13 -33.68
CA LEU A 190 1.65 7.08 -33.12
C LEU A 190 2.49 7.56 -31.95
N GLY A 191 2.68 8.88 -31.80
CA GLY A 191 3.56 9.47 -30.79
C GLY A 191 5.03 9.21 -31.09
N ILE A 192 5.45 9.40 -32.35
CA ILE A 192 6.81 9.16 -32.85
C ILE A 192 7.39 10.45 -33.40
N ILE A 193 8.60 10.80 -32.99
CA ILE A 193 9.35 11.93 -33.51
C ILE A 193 10.74 11.42 -33.91
N LEU A 194 11.19 11.78 -35.12
CA LEU A 194 12.56 11.58 -35.56
C LEU A 194 13.23 12.93 -35.69
N TYR A 195 14.20 13.19 -34.85
CA TYR A 195 15.01 14.40 -34.93
C TYR A 195 16.46 14.03 -35.20
N LYS A 196 16.95 14.39 -36.38
CA LYS A 196 18.30 14.00 -36.84
C LYS A 196 18.53 12.48 -36.61
N ASN A 197 19.47 12.12 -35.73
CA ASN A 197 19.83 10.74 -35.47
C ASN A 197 19.02 10.09 -34.32
N HIS A 198 18.10 10.82 -33.66
CA HIS A 198 17.42 10.33 -32.47
C HIS A 198 15.94 10.09 -32.73
N LEU A 199 15.53 8.87 -32.37
CA LEU A 199 14.13 8.51 -32.20
C LEU A 199 13.66 8.99 -30.82
N ILE A 200 12.57 9.75 -30.79
CA ILE A 200 12.00 10.33 -29.56
C ILE A 200 10.57 9.85 -29.45
N ILE A 201 10.21 9.29 -28.31
CA ILE A 201 8.85 8.83 -28.01
C ILE A 201 8.41 9.47 -26.69
N PRO A 202 7.53 10.47 -26.75
CA PRO A 202 7.09 11.24 -25.58
C PRO A 202 5.99 10.55 -24.76
N LYS A 203 5.54 9.37 -25.16
CA LYS A 203 4.41 8.69 -24.53
C LYS A 203 4.76 8.15 -23.13
N GLY A 204 4.07 8.67 -22.12
CA GLY A 204 4.22 8.29 -20.71
C GLY A 204 5.52 8.77 -20.11
N GLU A 205 6.62 8.17 -20.46
CA GLU A 205 7.99 8.55 -20.10
C GLU A 205 8.72 8.92 -21.39
N LEU A 206 9.36 10.07 -21.41
CA LEU A 206 10.19 10.46 -22.56
C LEU A 206 11.29 9.42 -22.78
N ARG A 207 11.35 8.89 -23.98
CA ARG A 207 12.38 7.94 -24.40
C ARG A 207 13.10 8.45 -25.63
N VAL A 208 14.39 8.45 -25.55
CA VAL A 208 15.28 8.88 -26.63
C VAL A 208 16.19 7.72 -26.99
N TYR A 209 16.47 7.54 -28.28
CA TYR A 209 17.37 6.49 -28.75
C TYR A 209 18.14 6.94 -30.00
N ASP A 210 19.46 6.82 -29.95
CA ASP A 210 20.34 7.10 -31.08
C ASP A 210 20.28 5.99 -32.12
N LEU A 211 19.64 6.26 -33.26
CA LEU A 211 19.41 5.29 -34.34
C LEU A 211 20.71 4.79 -34.99
N ARG A 212 21.83 5.52 -34.90
CA ARG A 212 23.14 5.05 -35.39
C ARG A 212 23.60 3.77 -34.72
N LYS A 213 23.05 3.48 -33.53
CA LYS A 213 23.35 2.26 -32.75
C LYS A 213 22.38 1.12 -33.03
N ALA A 214 21.37 1.36 -33.85
CA ALA A 214 20.36 0.37 -34.20
C ALA A 214 20.89 -0.55 -35.34
N LYS A 215 20.63 -1.85 -35.21
CA LYS A 215 20.89 -2.85 -36.26
C LYS A 215 19.61 -3.35 -36.93
N GLN A 216 18.54 -3.42 -36.17
CA GLN A 216 17.26 -3.86 -36.66
C GLN A 216 16.13 -3.13 -35.92
N MET A 217 15.06 -2.81 -36.63
CA MET A 217 13.87 -2.21 -36.09
C MET A 217 12.62 -2.91 -36.65
N TYR A 218 11.65 -3.20 -35.78
CA TYR A 218 10.38 -3.78 -36.20
C TYR A 218 9.25 -3.44 -35.23
N HIS A 219 8.03 -3.49 -35.75
CA HIS A 219 6.83 -3.34 -34.95
C HIS A 219 6.41 -4.66 -34.32
N ARG A 220 5.91 -4.61 -33.07
CA ARG A 220 5.37 -5.75 -32.35
C ARG A 220 4.10 -5.37 -31.62
N ILE A 221 3.06 -6.16 -31.78
CA ILE A 221 1.84 -6.07 -30.98
C ILE A 221 1.90 -7.12 -29.88
N LEU A 222 1.73 -6.69 -28.64
CA LEU A 222 1.57 -7.56 -27.47
C LEU A 222 0.07 -7.61 -27.12
N ASN A 223 -0.58 -8.73 -27.45
CA ASN A 223 -1.97 -8.93 -27.09
C ASN A 223 -2.08 -9.33 -25.62
N HIS A 224 -2.87 -8.58 -24.86
CA HIS A 224 -3.23 -8.94 -23.50
C HIS A 224 -4.46 -9.85 -23.53
N LYS A 225 -4.32 -11.04 -22.92
CA LYS A 225 -5.44 -12.00 -22.83
C LYS A 225 -5.84 -12.11 -21.35
N SER A 226 -7.12 -11.94 -21.06
CA SER A 226 -7.73 -12.23 -19.78
C SER A 226 -8.77 -13.33 -19.98
N TYR A 227 -8.66 -14.41 -19.22
CA TYR A 227 -9.55 -15.60 -19.36
C TYR A 227 -9.70 -16.13 -20.80
N GLY A 228 -8.60 -16.09 -21.59
CA GLY A 228 -8.62 -16.55 -22.98
C GLY A 228 -9.15 -15.54 -24.00
N ILE A 229 -9.72 -14.43 -23.58
CA ILE A 229 -10.26 -13.36 -24.45
C ILE A 229 -9.19 -12.27 -24.56
N THR A 230 -8.92 -11.81 -25.80
CA THR A 230 -8.04 -10.66 -26.04
C THR A 230 -8.73 -9.39 -25.58
N THR A 231 -8.26 -8.79 -24.48
CA THR A 231 -8.84 -7.59 -23.85
C THR A 231 -8.17 -6.29 -24.30
N GLY A 232 -7.07 -6.38 -25.03
CA GLY A 232 -6.35 -5.22 -25.56
C GLY A 232 -5.01 -5.61 -26.19
N GLY A 233 -4.37 -4.66 -26.85
CA GLY A 233 -3.05 -4.82 -27.45
C GLY A 233 -2.19 -3.60 -27.19
N PHE A 234 -0.89 -3.83 -26.95
CA PHE A 234 0.12 -2.78 -26.84
C PHE A 234 1.02 -2.82 -28.05
N SER A 235 1.09 -1.71 -28.78
CA SER A 235 2.02 -1.55 -29.89
C SER A 235 3.37 -1.07 -29.38
N GLN A 236 4.43 -1.70 -29.86
CA GLN A 236 5.81 -1.37 -29.51
C GLN A 236 6.71 -1.36 -30.73
N LEU A 237 7.56 -0.37 -30.84
CA LEU A 237 8.74 -0.41 -31.70
C LEU A 237 9.85 -1.14 -30.94
N ILE A 238 10.39 -2.17 -31.58
CA ILE A 238 11.51 -2.95 -31.05
C ILE A 238 12.76 -2.58 -31.81
N ILE A 239 13.80 -2.19 -31.09
CA ILE A 239 15.12 -1.89 -31.65
C ILE A 239 16.11 -2.90 -31.08
N LEU A 240 16.88 -3.52 -31.98
CA LEU A 240 17.98 -4.39 -31.64
C LEU A 240 19.29 -3.65 -31.90
N THR A 241 20.27 -3.84 -31.03
CA THR A 241 21.61 -3.27 -31.14
C THR A 241 22.68 -4.29 -30.79
N ASP A 242 23.84 -4.16 -31.43
CA ASP A 242 25.06 -4.91 -31.09
C ASP A 242 25.99 -4.07 -30.20
N ASP A 243 25.66 -2.82 -29.94
CA ASP A 243 26.49 -1.93 -29.14
C ASP A 243 26.64 -2.46 -27.71
N LYS A 244 27.87 -2.73 -27.32
CA LYS A 244 28.24 -3.26 -26.00
C LYS A 244 28.00 -2.25 -24.87
N THR A 245 27.86 -0.99 -25.20
CA THR A 245 27.52 0.06 -24.20
C THR A 245 26.08 -0.06 -23.67
N TYR A 246 25.20 -0.70 -24.44
CA TYR A 246 23.87 -1.01 -23.99
C TYR A 246 23.83 -2.33 -23.21
N ARG A 247 23.37 -2.27 -21.98
CA ARG A 247 23.18 -3.45 -21.12
C ARG A 247 22.21 -4.49 -21.71
N LYS A 248 21.28 -4.03 -22.57
CA LYS A 248 20.28 -4.87 -23.23
C LYS A 248 20.41 -4.75 -24.73
N LYS A 249 20.66 -5.87 -25.42
CA LYS A 249 20.69 -5.95 -26.89
C LYS A 249 19.33 -5.63 -27.55
N LYS A 250 18.26 -5.49 -26.78
CA LYS A 250 16.90 -5.24 -27.24
C LYS A 250 16.26 -4.15 -26.39
N THR A 251 15.81 -3.10 -27.03
CA THR A 251 15.04 -2.02 -26.41
C THR A 251 13.63 -1.97 -27.01
N SER A 252 12.62 -1.72 -26.20
CA SER A 252 11.25 -1.60 -26.66
C SER A 252 10.70 -0.23 -26.32
N PHE A 253 10.08 0.40 -27.29
CA PHE A 253 9.46 1.72 -27.20
C PHE A 253 7.96 1.59 -27.36
N PRO A 254 7.14 1.95 -26.36
CA PRO A 254 5.70 1.91 -26.51
C PRO A 254 5.25 3.04 -27.45
N ILE A 255 4.48 2.69 -28.46
CA ILE A 255 3.84 3.64 -29.35
C ILE A 255 2.32 3.61 -29.14
N ASN A 256 1.61 4.60 -29.67
CA ASN A 256 0.16 4.58 -29.61
C ASN A 256 -0.36 3.42 -30.48
N ASN A 257 -1.33 2.69 -29.95
CA ASN A 257 -2.02 1.65 -30.70
C ASN A 257 -3.34 2.23 -31.24
N VAL A 258 -3.39 2.43 -32.55
CA VAL A 258 -4.57 2.94 -33.25
C VAL A 258 -5.39 1.82 -33.92
N GLY A 259 -5.16 0.57 -33.49
CA GLY A 259 -5.89 -0.58 -33.97
C GLY A 259 -5.20 -1.31 -35.13
N LYS A 260 -6.01 -1.82 -36.06
CA LYS A 260 -5.50 -2.61 -37.20
C LYS A 260 -4.67 -1.79 -38.17
N GLU A 261 -4.86 -0.47 -38.21
CA GLU A 261 -4.15 0.46 -39.08
C GLU A 261 -2.78 0.87 -38.59
N THR A 262 -2.36 0.39 -37.38
CA THR A 262 -1.08 0.78 -36.79
C THR A 262 0.12 0.40 -37.70
N ASP A 263 0.07 -0.74 -38.35
CA ASP A 263 1.14 -1.16 -39.26
C ASP A 263 1.21 -0.26 -40.52
N ASP A 264 0.05 0.15 -41.05
CA ASP A 264 -0.04 1.03 -42.24
C ASP A 264 0.45 2.43 -41.88
N LEU A 265 0.09 2.95 -40.72
CA LEU A 265 0.55 4.24 -40.23
C LEU A 265 2.07 4.26 -39.93
N LEU A 266 2.69 3.14 -39.64
CA LEU A 266 4.12 3.03 -39.44
C LEU A 266 4.93 3.02 -40.75
N GLN A 267 4.30 2.76 -41.91
CA GLN A 267 5.03 2.68 -43.19
C GLN A 267 5.77 3.97 -43.54
N PRO A 268 5.20 5.18 -43.42
CA PRO A 268 5.91 6.42 -43.69
C PRO A 268 7.14 6.61 -42.79
N PHE A 269 7.01 6.22 -41.49
CA PHE A 269 8.13 6.26 -40.56
C PHE A 269 9.25 5.29 -40.99
N PHE A 270 8.91 4.04 -41.30
CA PHE A 270 9.91 3.06 -41.75
C PHE A 270 10.55 3.48 -43.08
N TYR A 271 9.79 4.09 -43.98
CA TYR A 271 10.34 4.66 -45.21
C TYR A 271 11.37 5.73 -44.90
N THR A 272 11.05 6.70 -44.03
CA THR A 272 11.99 7.74 -43.61
C THR A 272 13.25 7.14 -42.99
N VAL A 273 13.10 6.16 -42.08
CA VAL A 273 14.23 5.46 -41.47
C VAL A 273 15.09 4.75 -42.52
N SER A 274 14.49 4.14 -43.54
CA SER A 274 15.23 3.46 -44.60
C SER A 274 16.06 4.40 -45.45
N GLN A 275 15.63 5.65 -45.60
CA GLN A 275 16.36 6.68 -46.35
C GLN A 275 17.53 7.25 -45.53
N GLU A 276 17.25 7.59 -44.28
CA GLU A 276 18.21 8.24 -43.39
C GLU A 276 19.22 7.27 -42.77
N PHE A 277 18.80 6.01 -42.56
CA PHE A 277 19.60 4.98 -41.91
C PHE A 277 19.55 3.65 -42.69
N PRO A 278 20.16 3.55 -43.89
CA PRO A 278 20.06 2.38 -44.77
C PRO A 278 20.65 1.11 -44.17
N ASP A 279 21.48 1.21 -43.15
CA ASP A 279 22.12 0.06 -42.46
C ASP A 279 21.18 -0.60 -41.46
N ILE A 280 20.01 -0.01 -41.16
CA ILE A 280 19.03 -0.59 -40.23
C ILE A 280 18.13 -1.58 -40.97
N LEU A 281 18.14 -2.83 -40.54
CA LEU A 281 17.21 -3.84 -41.08
C LEU A 281 15.81 -3.56 -40.56
N LEU A 282 14.85 -3.29 -41.45
CA LEU A 282 13.47 -3.07 -41.13
C LEU A 282 12.66 -4.36 -41.23
N GLY A 283 11.78 -4.58 -40.24
CA GLY A 283 10.90 -5.75 -40.21
C GLY A 283 11.46 -6.95 -39.43
N VAL A 284 10.63 -8.02 -39.38
CA VAL A 284 11.00 -9.27 -38.69
C VAL A 284 11.64 -10.20 -39.69
N THR A 285 12.93 -10.39 -39.63
CA THR A 285 13.64 -11.45 -40.37
C THR A 285 13.16 -12.82 -39.90
N ASN A 286 12.88 -13.70 -40.85
CA ASN A 286 12.28 -15.02 -40.66
C ASN A 286 12.75 -15.78 -39.41
N LYS A 287 11.87 -16.55 -38.80
CA LYS A 287 11.99 -17.31 -37.53
C LYS A 287 13.25 -18.20 -37.36
N LYS A 288 14.09 -18.37 -38.39
CA LYS A 288 15.31 -19.15 -38.31
C LYS A 288 16.58 -18.35 -37.91
N GLN A 289 16.51 -17.03 -37.92
CA GLN A 289 17.58 -16.19 -37.40
C GLN A 289 17.10 -15.58 -36.07
N ARG A 290 17.06 -16.37 -35.01
CA ARG A 290 17.10 -15.80 -33.65
C ARG A 290 18.51 -15.24 -33.47
N PRO A 291 18.70 -13.93 -33.38
CA PRO A 291 20.00 -13.44 -32.92
C PRO A 291 20.17 -13.92 -31.49
N PHE A 292 21.32 -14.35 -31.18
CA PHE A 292 21.94 -14.96 -30.01
C PHE A 292 21.54 -14.36 -28.66
#